data_3d945fb66d2e85a8f225bcb61d596168
#
_entry.id   3d945fb66d2e85a8f225bcb61d596168
#
_cell.length_a   1.000
_cell.length_b   1.000
_cell.length_c   1.000
_cell.angle_alpha   90.00
_cell.angle_beta   90.00
_cell.angle_gamma   90.00
#
_symmetry.space_group_name_H-M   'P 1'
#
loop_
_entity.id
_entity.type
_entity.pdbx_description
1 polymer ?
#
loop_
_entity_poly.entity_id
_entity_poly.type
_entity_poly.pdbx_seq_one_letter_code
_entity_poly.pdbx_strand_id
1 'polypeptide(L)'
;VKIFLTIGCLLICFAGCTGAEEAAPVLSMPPVSSAASAPVTAAASEPAAIAAQKGALPLENAYIAARADEIAAGLPCGEPVEEIRAAYCHIIENTYFADPVGLDSWRWHSVPGTPAPPYVESRAVSPLCYGVGSCEDFAAALTVLLSRMGYQAAYVSGLTLSVDGRFIDHAWTVVQLDGVWYHLDPQLEQNVIRDGLLTYRYFLKDDSYMLADHRWGENLAAYWSGALTPEQSETLLQTIGNVPACPESYAPAPAPHQIDLPARPDAGALQKTIDRQRQAFIDAYGQPAPCELNTTPPIYSFLPEENRSW
;
A
#
# COMPACT_ATOMS: atom_id res chain seq x y z
N VAL A 1 -40.20 -8.72 -8.16
CA VAL A 1 -39.65 -9.35 -6.96
C VAL A 1 -38.37 -8.61 -6.66
N LYS A 2 -38.36 -7.72 -5.67
CA LYS A 2 -37.15 -6.98 -5.24
C LYS A 2 -36.40 -7.88 -4.27
N ILE A 3 -35.21 -8.31 -4.64
CA ILE A 3 -34.29 -8.98 -3.73
C ILE A 3 -33.45 -7.88 -3.07
N PHE A 4 -33.68 -7.63 -1.80
CA PHE A 4 -32.80 -6.83 -0.95
C PHE A 4 -31.64 -7.70 -0.54
N LEU A 5 -30.43 -7.40 -1.03
CA LEU A 5 -29.21 -7.95 -0.48
C LEU A 5 -28.85 -7.10 0.74
N THR A 6 -29.02 -7.70 1.92
CA THR A 6 -28.59 -7.11 3.18
C THR A 6 -27.10 -7.40 3.34
N ILE A 7 -26.28 -6.37 3.15
CA ILE A 7 -24.84 -6.44 3.43
C ILE A 7 -24.70 -6.38 4.96
N GLY A 8 -24.30 -7.49 5.56
CA GLY A 8 -24.03 -7.60 6.98
C GLY A 8 -22.69 -6.95 7.32
N CYS A 9 -22.72 -5.71 7.84
CA CYS A 9 -21.58 -5.14 8.53
C CYS A 9 -21.27 -5.96 9.78
N LEU A 10 -20.15 -6.67 9.78
CA LEU A 10 -19.62 -7.36 10.96
C LEU A 10 -19.05 -6.34 11.94
N LEU A 11 -19.89 -5.87 12.86
CA LEU A 11 -19.47 -5.14 14.05
C LEU A 11 -18.79 -6.11 15.01
N ILE A 12 -17.46 -6.03 15.11
CA ILE A 12 -16.71 -6.75 16.15
C ILE A 12 -16.84 -5.97 17.45
N CYS A 13 -17.78 -6.38 18.30
CA CYS A 13 -17.84 -5.94 19.69
C CYS A 13 -16.73 -6.62 20.49
N PHE A 14 -15.80 -5.85 21.04
CA PHE A 14 -14.85 -6.32 22.02
C PHE A 14 -15.57 -6.51 23.37
N ALA A 15 -15.75 -7.77 23.79
CA ALA A 15 -16.03 -8.11 25.18
C ALA A 15 -14.71 -8.25 25.91
N GLY A 16 -14.51 -7.44 26.96
CA GLY A 16 -13.34 -7.52 27.83
C GLY A 16 -13.37 -8.83 28.62
N CYS A 17 -12.27 -9.57 28.59
CA CYS A 17 -11.97 -10.61 29.55
C CYS A 17 -10.75 -10.20 30.37
N THR A 18 -10.99 -9.93 31.64
CA THR A 18 -9.96 -9.89 32.70
C THR A 18 -9.57 -11.32 33.03
N GLY A 19 -8.31 -11.68 32.89
CA GLY A 19 -7.79 -12.99 33.27
C GLY A 19 -6.28 -13.00 33.40
N ALA A 20 -5.85 -13.08 34.60
CA ALA A 20 -4.58 -13.50 35.25
C ALA A 20 -3.34 -13.74 34.34
N GLU A 21 -2.33 -13.02 34.73
CA GLU A 21 -0.91 -13.11 34.41
C GLU A 21 -0.33 -14.49 34.78
N GLU A 22 0.20 -15.22 33.80
CA GLU A 22 1.07 -16.36 34.05
C GLU A 22 2.35 -16.15 33.24
N ALA A 23 3.45 -16.00 34.00
CA ALA A 23 4.78 -15.69 33.46
C ALA A 23 5.37 -16.92 32.74
N ALA A 24 5.74 -16.74 31.47
CA ALA A 24 6.52 -17.72 30.71
C ALA A 24 8.03 -17.62 31.03
N PRO A 25 8.77 -18.74 31.00
CA PRO A 25 10.16 -18.78 31.45
C PRO A 25 11.13 -18.13 30.47
N VAL A 26 12.07 -17.36 31.01
CA VAL A 26 13.17 -16.71 30.33
C VAL A 26 14.19 -17.78 29.87
N LEU A 27 14.35 -17.98 28.58
CA LEU A 27 15.46 -18.75 28.01
C LEU A 27 16.68 -17.84 27.87
N SER A 28 17.70 -18.11 28.68
CA SER A 28 19.00 -17.44 28.63
C SER A 28 19.80 -17.91 27.41
N MET A 29 20.25 -16.97 26.59
CA MET A 29 21.20 -17.22 25.47
C MET A 29 22.64 -17.20 25.98
N PRO A 30 23.54 -18.04 25.41
CA PRO A 30 24.97 -18.06 25.75
C PRO A 30 25.71 -16.83 25.15
N PRO A 31 26.86 -16.43 25.74
CA PRO A 31 27.59 -15.24 25.30
C PRO A 31 28.33 -15.48 23.99
N VAL A 32 28.21 -14.54 23.06
CA VAL A 32 28.95 -14.51 21.80
C VAL A 32 30.32 -13.91 22.03
N SER A 33 31.34 -14.68 21.67
CA SER A 33 32.77 -14.29 21.74
C SER A 33 33.08 -13.16 20.77
N SER A 34 33.66 -12.09 21.30
CA SER A 34 34.19 -10.95 20.56
C SER A 34 35.50 -11.33 19.88
N ALA A 35 35.52 -11.36 18.54
CA ALA A 35 36.76 -11.34 17.76
C ALA A 35 36.97 -9.90 17.25
N ALA A 36 38.06 -9.29 17.66
CA ALA A 36 38.47 -7.96 17.23
C ALA A 36 38.87 -7.95 15.75
N SER A 37 38.21 -7.14 14.94
CA SER A 37 38.64 -6.82 13.57
C SER A 37 39.22 -5.42 13.52
N ALA A 38 40.38 -5.31 12.84
CA ALA A 38 41.17 -4.09 12.66
C ALA A 38 40.40 -2.98 11.90
N PRO A 39 40.79 -1.69 12.07
CA PRO A 39 40.08 -0.59 11.41
C PRO A 39 40.45 -0.54 9.91
N VAL A 40 39.41 -0.67 9.08
CA VAL A 40 39.47 -0.29 7.66
C VAL A 40 39.20 1.20 7.60
N THR A 41 40.18 1.97 7.19
CA THR A 41 40.07 3.39 6.88
C THR A 41 39.14 3.56 5.68
N ALA A 42 37.89 3.90 5.90
CA ALA A 42 36.98 4.34 4.85
C ALA A 42 37.33 5.77 4.46
N ALA A 43 37.75 5.94 3.21
CA ALA A 43 37.86 7.24 2.59
C ALA A 43 36.45 7.87 2.53
N ALA A 44 36.31 9.05 3.12
CA ALA A 44 35.10 9.85 3.03
C ALA A 44 34.91 10.28 1.56
N SER A 45 34.01 9.62 0.86
CA SER A 45 33.46 10.09 -0.42
C SER A 45 32.31 11.06 -0.15
N GLU A 46 32.41 12.22 -0.79
CA GLU A 46 31.57 13.40 -0.61
C GLU A 46 30.06 13.11 -0.78
N PRO A 47 29.17 13.69 0.08
CA PRO A 47 27.73 13.53 -0.04
C PRO A 47 27.06 14.45 -1.11
N ALA A 48 27.83 15.04 -2.01
CA ALA A 48 27.31 16.08 -2.92
C ALA A 48 26.78 15.57 -4.28
N ALA A 49 26.82 14.27 -4.58
CA ALA A 49 26.45 13.76 -5.90
C ALA A 49 25.06 13.10 -6.00
N ILE A 50 24.34 12.90 -4.90
CA ILE A 50 23.07 12.16 -4.87
C ILE A 50 21.84 13.06 -4.98
N ALA A 51 21.98 14.38 -4.74
CA ALA A 51 20.87 15.33 -4.83
C ALA A 51 20.39 15.69 -6.25
N ALA A 52 20.95 15.11 -7.29
CA ALA A 52 20.82 15.64 -8.65
C ALA A 52 19.80 14.98 -9.57
N GLN A 53 18.99 13.98 -9.18
CA GLN A 53 18.01 13.37 -10.10
C GLN A 53 16.75 12.79 -9.42
N LYS A 54 16.10 13.53 -8.54
CA LYS A 54 14.70 13.22 -8.22
C LYS A 54 13.81 13.97 -9.22
N GLY A 55 13.42 13.32 -10.31
CA GLY A 55 12.38 13.79 -11.22
C GLY A 55 11.13 12.97 -11.00
N ALA A 56 9.96 13.60 -10.99
CA ALA A 56 8.69 12.89 -10.92
C ALA A 56 8.62 11.83 -12.05
N LEU A 57 8.35 10.58 -11.68
CA LEU A 57 8.19 9.52 -12.66
C LEU A 57 6.90 9.71 -13.45
N PRO A 58 6.90 9.45 -14.78
CA PRO A 58 5.71 9.66 -15.62
C PRO A 58 4.60 8.70 -15.22
N LEU A 59 3.38 9.20 -15.21
CA LEU A 59 2.15 8.41 -15.17
C LEU A 59 1.42 8.57 -16.51
N GLU A 60 0.63 7.57 -16.89
CA GLU A 60 -0.13 7.61 -18.14
C GLU A 60 -1.35 8.53 -18.06
N ASN A 61 -1.92 8.69 -16.87
CA ASN A 61 -3.08 9.56 -16.65
C ASN A 61 -2.67 10.91 -16.04
N ALA A 62 -2.78 11.96 -16.83
CA ALA A 62 -2.39 13.31 -16.43
C ALA A 62 -3.19 13.86 -15.24
N TYR A 63 -4.46 13.46 -15.08
CA TYR A 63 -5.29 13.88 -13.94
C TYR A 63 -4.77 13.31 -12.62
N ILE A 64 -4.45 12.01 -12.61
CA ILE A 64 -3.91 11.33 -11.43
C ILE A 64 -2.52 11.89 -11.09
N ALA A 65 -1.69 12.11 -12.12
CA ALA A 65 -0.38 12.73 -11.95
C ALA A 65 -0.49 14.12 -11.31
N ALA A 66 -1.37 14.97 -11.80
CA ALA A 66 -1.58 16.31 -11.25
C ALA A 66 -2.10 16.26 -9.80
N ARG A 67 -2.99 15.32 -9.48
CA ARG A 67 -3.49 15.15 -8.10
C ARG A 67 -2.40 14.66 -7.14
N ALA A 68 -1.58 13.72 -7.55
CA ALA A 68 -0.45 13.25 -6.76
C ALA A 68 0.61 14.35 -6.57
N ASP A 69 0.87 15.17 -7.62
CA ASP A 69 1.79 16.32 -7.53
C ASP A 69 1.28 17.38 -6.55
N GLU A 70 -0.03 17.66 -6.54
CA GLU A 70 -0.65 18.57 -5.57
C GLU A 70 -0.44 18.09 -4.13
N ILE A 71 -0.65 16.80 -3.87
CA ILE A 71 -0.41 16.19 -2.56
C ILE A 71 1.08 16.27 -2.22
N ALA A 72 1.95 15.83 -3.11
CA ALA A 72 3.39 15.82 -2.91
C ALA A 72 3.95 17.21 -2.57
N ALA A 73 3.44 18.27 -3.23
CA ALA A 73 3.82 19.65 -2.95
C ALA A 73 3.47 20.14 -1.53
N GLY A 74 2.50 19.50 -0.89
CA GLY A 74 2.10 19.77 0.50
C GLY A 74 2.86 18.96 1.55
N LEU A 75 3.64 17.96 1.13
CA LEU A 75 4.41 17.13 2.05
C LEU A 75 5.76 17.75 2.41
N PRO A 76 6.31 17.43 3.60
CA PRO A 76 7.67 17.83 3.96
C PRO A 76 8.69 17.36 2.90
N CYS A 77 9.62 18.23 2.57
CA CYS A 77 10.75 17.94 1.68
C CYS A 77 12.04 17.94 2.50
N GLY A 78 12.89 16.94 2.32
CA GLY A 78 14.13 16.82 3.10
C GLY A 78 14.87 15.51 2.87
N GLU A 79 15.21 14.83 3.94
CA GLU A 79 15.86 13.53 3.86
C GLU A 79 14.94 12.48 3.23
N PRO A 80 15.43 11.62 2.34
CA PRO A 80 14.62 10.68 1.59
C PRO A 80 13.69 9.79 2.43
N VAL A 81 14.18 9.29 3.57
CA VAL A 81 13.37 8.48 4.49
C VAL A 81 12.21 9.28 5.08
N GLU A 82 12.41 10.55 5.37
CA GLU A 82 11.35 11.41 5.92
C GLU A 82 10.31 11.79 4.88
N GLU A 83 10.70 11.94 3.62
CA GLU A 83 9.76 12.14 2.50
C GLU A 83 8.90 10.89 2.28
N ILE A 84 9.51 9.70 2.25
CA ILE A 84 8.78 8.41 2.15
C ILE A 84 7.84 8.25 3.35
N ARG A 85 8.31 8.59 4.57
CA ARG A 85 7.50 8.56 5.79
C ARG A 85 6.31 9.51 5.71
N ALA A 86 6.52 10.73 5.19
CA ALA A 86 5.45 11.70 5.03
C ALA A 86 4.38 11.22 4.04
N ALA A 87 4.76 10.61 2.91
CA ALA A 87 3.83 10.00 1.97
C ALA A 87 3.06 8.85 2.61
N TYR A 88 3.75 7.97 3.34
CA TYR A 88 3.16 6.84 4.06
C TYR A 88 2.13 7.30 5.10
N CYS A 89 2.49 8.25 5.95
CA CYS A 89 1.59 8.84 6.95
C CYS A 89 0.41 9.53 6.28
N HIS A 90 0.65 10.27 5.18
CA HIS A 90 -0.42 10.95 4.46
C HIS A 90 -1.51 9.96 3.99
N ILE A 91 -1.12 8.81 3.43
CA ILE A 91 -2.10 7.79 3.02
C ILE A 91 -2.87 7.24 4.23
N ILE A 92 -2.19 6.95 5.33
CA ILE A 92 -2.84 6.43 6.56
C ILE A 92 -3.82 7.44 7.15
N GLU A 93 -3.45 8.71 7.22
CA GLU A 93 -4.23 9.77 7.87
C GLU A 93 -5.39 10.29 7.01
N ASN A 94 -5.30 10.11 5.69
CA ASN A 94 -6.28 10.68 4.75
C ASN A 94 -7.13 9.65 3.99
N THR A 95 -6.96 8.36 4.27
CA THR A 95 -7.74 7.31 3.61
C THR A 95 -8.49 6.46 4.64
N TYR A 96 -9.83 6.54 4.60
CA TYR A 96 -10.68 5.66 5.39
C TYR A 96 -10.79 4.30 4.71
N PHE A 97 -10.56 3.21 5.46
CA PHE A 97 -10.68 1.85 4.91
C PHE A 97 -12.15 1.50 4.66
N ALA A 98 -12.51 1.40 3.39
CA ALA A 98 -13.83 1.02 2.92
C ALA A 98 -13.76 0.59 1.45
N ASP A 99 -14.86 0.10 0.92
CA ASP A 99 -14.99 -0.11 -0.53
C ASP A 99 -14.67 1.19 -1.27
N PRO A 100 -13.90 1.11 -2.38
CA PRO A 100 -13.55 2.29 -3.16
C PRO A 100 -14.81 2.97 -3.68
N VAL A 101 -14.76 4.30 -3.67
CA VAL A 101 -15.86 5.08 -4.21
C VAL A 101 -15.89 4.91 -5.71
N GLY A 102 -16.89 4.17 -6.13
CA GLY A 102 -17.34 4.03 -7.48
C GLY A 102 -16.24 3.83 -8.51
N LEU A 103 -15.99 2.58 -8.85
CA LEU A 103 -15.29 2.28 -10.11
C LEU A 103 -15.98 2.96 -11.30
N ASP A 104 -17.26 3.29 -11.19
CA ASP A 104 -17.96 4.14 -12.14
C ASP A 104 -17.45 5.59 -12.15
N SER A 105 -16.96 6.13 -11.05
CA SER A 105 -16.34 7.45 -11.01
C SER A 105 -15.04 7.50 -11.82
N TRP A 106 -14.42 6.38 -12.05
CA TRP A 106 -13.25 6.18 -12.88
C TRP A 106 -13.40 6.71 -14.29
N ARG A 107 -14.55 6.44 -14.90
CA ARG A 107 -14.88 6.94 -16.23
C ARG A 107 -14.80 8.47 -16.30
N TRP A 108 -14.98 9.12 -15.14
CA TRP A 108 -14.88 10.56 -15.01
C TRP A 108 -13.44 11.08 -15.01
N HIS A 109 -12.46 10.22 -14.75
CA HIS A 109 -11.05 10.57 -14.65
C HIS A 109 -10.24 10.19 -15.90
N SER A 110 -10.92 9.71 -16.93
CA SER A 110 -10.29 9.41 -18.21
C SER A 110 -10.23 10.68 -19.04
N VAL A 111 -9.02 11.20 -19.26
CA VAL A 111 -8.81 12.36 -20.12
C VAL A 111 -9.19 11.99 -21.56
N PRO A 112 -10.06 12.78 -22.25
CA PRO A 112 -10.47 12.47 -23.59
C PRO A 112 -9.28 12.31 -24.56
N GLY A 113 -9.29 11.24 -25.36
CA GLY A 113 -8.22 10.94 -26.31
C GLY A 113 -6.98 10.27 -25.74
N THR A 114 -6.97 9.96 -24.44
CA THR A 114 -5.93 9.13 -23.83
C THR A 114 -6.43 7.69 -23.61
N PRO A 115 -5.52 6.69 -23.59
CA PRO A 115 -5.90 5.34 -23.22
C PRO A 115 -6.44 5.29 -21.77
N ALA A 116 -7.18 4.22 -21.47
CA ALA A 116 -7.56 3.93 -20.08
C ALA A 116 -6.28 3.79 -19.25
N PRO A 117 -6.26 4.35 -18.03
CA PRO A 117 -5.06 4.28 -17.18
C PRO A 117 -4.79 2.84 -16.75
N PRO A 118 -3.51 2.53 -16.45
CA PRO A 118 -3.13 1.26 -15.89
C PRO A 118 -3.88 0.95 -14.58
N TYR A 119 -3.94 -0.33 -14.23
CA TYR A 119 -4.63 -0.79 -13.04
C TYR A 119 -4.25 -0.01 -11.78
N VAL A 120 -2.94 0.18 -11.52
CA VAL A 120 -2.44 0.87 -10.32
C VAL A 120 -2.86 2.34 -10.29
N GLU A 121 -2.74 3.05 -11.42
CA GLU A 121 -3.22 4.43 -11.51
C GLU A 121 -4.72 4.51 -11.28
N SER A 122 -5.43 3.47 -11.73
CA SER A 122 -6.85 3.31 -11.53
C SER A 122 -7.23 3.27 -10.07
N ARG A 123 -6.66 2.40 -9.36
CA ARG A 123 -6.97 2.18 -7.95
C ARG A 123 -6.59 3.39 -7.09
N ALA A 124 -5.57 4.15 -7.46
CA ALA A 124 -5.11 5.33 -6.73
C ALA A 124 -6.14 6.47 -6.67
N VAL A 125 -7.11 6.52 -7.60
CA VAL A 125 -8.10 7.63 -7.64
C VAL A 125 -8.92 7.73 -6.36
N SER A 126 -9.44 6.60 -5.88
CA SER A 126 -10.34 6.60 -4.73
C SER A 126 -9.70 7.22 -3.48
N PRO A 127 -8.52 6.80 -3.02
CA PRO A 127 -7.87 7.45 -1.87
C PRO A 127 -7.39 8.87 -2.17
N LEU A 128 -6.73 9.10 -3.32
CA LEU A 128 -6.13 10.42 -3.59
C LEU A 128 -7.16 11.53 -3.81
N CYS A 129 -8.34 11.19 -4.37
CA CYS A 129 -9.37 12.17 -4.67
C CYS A 129 -10.51 12.19 -3.64
N TYR A 130 -10.82 11.06 -3.02
CA TYR A 130 -12.01 10.90 -2.18
C TYR A 130 -11.73 10.46 -0.75
N GLY A 131 -10.49 10.05 -0.44
CA GLY A 131 -10.09 9.67 0.91
C GLY A 131 -10.72 8.36 1.41
N VAL A 132 -11.08 7.45 0.51
CA VAL A 132 -11.58 6.11 0.84
C VAL A 132 -10.96 5.06 -0.06
N GLY A 133 -10.78 3.84 0.46
CA GLY A 133 -10.24 2.75 -0.35
C GLY A 133 -10.07 1.44 0.41
N SER A 134 -9.93 0.35 -0.34
CA SER A 134 -9.52 -0.97 0.13
C SER A 134 -7.99 -1.08 0.20
N CYS A 135 -7.47 -2.25 0.59
CA CYS A 135 -6.01 -2.49 0.64
C CYS A 135 -5.31 -2.19 -0.70
N GLU A 136 -5.93 -2.56 -1.80
CA GLU A 136 -5.40 -2.31 -3.15
C GLU A 136 -5.32 -0.82 -3.48
N ASP A 137 -6.30 -0.04 -3.03
CA ASP A 137 -6.34 1.40 -3.25
C ASP A 137 -5.28 2.12 -2.42
N PHE A 138 -5.08 1.71 -1.16
CA PHE A 138 -4.00 2.22 -0.30
C PHE A 138 -2.62 1.98 -0.94
N ALA A 139 -2.38 0.74 -1.38
CA ALA A 139 -1.13 0.37 -2.04
C ALA A 139 -0.91 1.18 -3.33
N ALA A 140 -1.95 1.27 -4.16
CA ALA A 140 -1.89 2.01 -5.42
C ALA A 140 -1.63 3.50 -5.19
N ALA A 141 -2.33 4.12 -4.24
CA ALA A 141 -2.17 5.53 -3.91
C ALA A 141 -0.76 5.84 -3.40
N LEU A 142 -0.21 5.00 -2.52
CA LEU A 142 1.17 5.17 -2.04
C LEU A 142 2.18 4.97 -3.18
N THR A 143 2.00 3.95 -4.02
CA THR A 143 2.87 3.71 -5.18
C THR A 143 2.88 4.89 -6.13
N VAL A 144 1.71 5.42 -6.48
CA VAL A 144 1.57 6.59 -7.36
C VAL A 144 2.20 7.83 -6.74
N LEU A 145 1.91 8.10 -5.47
CA LEU A 145 2.44 9.28 -4.76
C LEU A 145 3.97 9.26 -4.70
N LEU A 146 4.57 8.13 -4.28
CA LEU A 146 6.02 7.96 -4.23
C LEU A 146 6.66 8.08 -5.62
N SER A 147 6.04 7.52 -6.65
CA SER A 147 6.51 7.66 -8.03
C SER A 147 6.53 9.12 -8.48
N ARG A 148 5.51 9.91 -8.14
CA ARG A 148 5.48 11.34 -8.43
C ARG A 148 6.50 12.15 -7.62
N MET A 149 6.83 11.70 -6.43
CA MET A 149 7.92 12.26 -5.61
C MET A 149 9.32 11.88 -6.12
N GLY A 150 9.42 11.07 -7.18
CA GLY A 150 10.67 10.67 -7.83
C GLY A 150 11.32 9.41 -7.26
N TYR A 151 10.60 8.65 -6.45
CA TYR A 151 11.07 7.34 -5.96
C TYR A 151 10.69 6.22 -6.92
N GLN A 152 11.56 5.24 -7.07
CA GLN A 152 11.16 3.98 -7.67
C GLN A 152 10.27 3.24 -6.68
N ALA A 153 9.02 3.06 -7.05
CA ALA A 153 8.03 2.35 -6.24
C ALA A 153 7.26 1.36 -7.13
N ALA A 154 6.85 0.24 -6.56
CA ALA A 154 6.08 -0.75 -7.26
C ALA A 154 4.94 -1.29 -6.38
N TYR A 155 3.81 -1.53 -7.02
CA TYR A 155 2.65 -2.17 -6.42
C TYR A 155 2.88 -3.67 -6.33
N VAL A 156 2.60 -4.25 -5.18
CA VAL A 156 2.69 -5.69 -4.92
C VAL A 156 1.30 -6.26 -4.71
N SER A 157 0.95 -7.26 -5.49
CA SER A 157 -0.25 -8.08 -5.30
C SER A 157 0.14 -9.40 -4.64
N GLY A 158 -0.56 -9.76 -3.57
CA GLY A 158 -0.24 -10.96 -2.80
C GLY A 158 -1.34 -11.34 -1.82
N LEU A 159 -0.96 -11.95 -0.72
CA LEU A 159 -1.86 -12.33 0.38
C LEU A 159 -1.34 -11.78 1.70
N THR A 160 -2.27 -11.53 2.64
CA THR A 160 -1.94 -11.30 4.05
C THR A 160 -2.72 -12.23 4.96
N LEU A 161 -2.18 -12.46 6.17
CA LEU A 161 -2.80 -13.29 7.18
C LEU A 161 -3.95 -12.52 7.86
N SER A 162 -5.16 -13.02 7.68
CA SER A 162 -6.35 -12.49 8.35
C SER A 162 -6.41 -12.88 9.82
N VAL A 163 -7.25 -12.19 10.59
CA VAL A 163 -7.47 -12.46 12.03
C VAL A 163 -8.03 -13.86 12.32
N ASP A 164 -8.64 -14.50 11.35
CA ASP A 164 -9.12 -15.89 11.44
C ASP A 164 -8.07 -16.95 11.08
N GLY A 165 -6.84 -16.53 10.79
CA GLY A 165 -5.70 -17.39 10.47
C GLY A 165 -5.64 -17.84 9.01
N ARG A 166 -6.49 -17.32 8.12
CA ARG A 166 -6.43 -17.59 6.68
C ARG A 166 -5.64 -16.51 5.96
N PHE A 167 -4.95 -16.90 4.91
CA PHE A 167 -4.38 -15.94 3.97
C PHE A 167 -5.45 -15.48 2.97
N ILE A 168 -5.65 -14.18 2.89
CA ILE A 168 -6.61 -13.52 2.00
C ILE A 168 -5.88 -12.60 1.03
N ASP A 169 -6.52 -12.22 -0.07
CA ASP A 169 -5.96 -11.27 -1.02
C ASP A 169 -5.60 -9.95 -0.36
N HIS A 170 -4.48 -9.41 -0.79
CA HIS A 170 -3.93 -8.17 -0.24
C HIS A 170 -3.00 -7.49 -1.24
N ALA A 171 -2.77 -6.20 -1.02
CA ALA A 171 -1.80 -5.46 -1.79
C ALA A 171 -1.07 -4.44 -0.90
N TRP A 172 0.20 -4.19 -1.26
CA TRP A 172 1.05 -3.20 -0.60
C TRP A 172 2.05 -2.62 -1.59
N THR A 173 2.98 -1.81 -1.12
CA THR A 173 3.97 -1.12 -1.95
C THR A 173 5.38 -1.58 -1.59
N VAL A 174 6.27 -1.64 -2.57
CA VAL A 174 7.71 -1.64 -2.34
C VAL A 174 8.30 -0.34 -2.87
N VAL A 175 9.34 0.18 -2.20
CA VAL A 175 10.02 1.41 -2.57
C VAL A 175 11.53 1.21 -2.52
N GLN A 176 12.26 1.85 -3.45
CA GLN A 176 13.72 1.87 -3.41
C GLN A 176 14.21 3.13 -2.69
N LEU A 177 15.05 2.92 -1.68
CA LEU A 177 15.77 3.97 -0.95
C LEU A 177 17.26 3.62 -0.97
N ASP A 178 18.08 4.53 -1.49
CA ASP A 178 19.55 4.37 -1.60
C ASP A 178 19.99 3.05 -2.28
N GLY A 179 19.24 2.62 -3.27
CA GLY A 179 19.50 1.40 -4.03
C GLY A 179 18.99 0.10 -3.39
N VAL A 180 18.46 0.15 -2.18
CA VAL A 180 17.86 -0.98 -1.46
C VAL A 180 16.33 -0.89 -1.54
N TRP A 181 15.67 -2.02 -1.76
CA TRP A 181 14.22 -2.11 -1.77
C TRP A 181 13.67 -2.45 -0.39
N TYR A 182 12.49 -1.90 -0.07
CA TYR A 182 11.80 -2.08 1.20
C TYR A 182 10.30 -2.20 0.99
N HIS A 183 9.63 -2.98 1.82
CA HIS A 183 8.18 -3.07 1.87
C HIS A 183 7.55 -1.94 2.68
N LEU A 184 6.39 -1.48 2.23
CA LEU A 184 5.52 -0.50 2.88
C LEU A 184 4.08 -0.98 2.82
N ASP A 185 3.41 -1.20 3.96
CA ASP A 185 1.99 -1.53 3.99
C ASP A 185 1.21 -0.55 4.85
N PRO A 186 0.71 0.55 4.26
CA PRO A 186 -0.03 1.57 5.00
C PRO A 186 -1.39 1.08 5.50
N GLN A 187 -2.03 0.14 4.80
CA GLN A 187 -3.35 -0.34 5.19
C GLN A 187 -3.27 -1.26 6.40
N LEU A 188 -2.32 -2.22 6.40
CA LEU A 188 -2.14 -3.10 7.55
C LEU A 188 -1.57 -2.32 8.76
N GLU A 189 -0.71 -1.33 8.53
CA GLU A 189 -0.28 -0.39 9.57
C GLU A 189 -1.49 0.32 10.21
N GLN A 190 -2.42 0.85 9.40
CA GLN A 190 -3.64 1.48 9.90
C GLN A 190 -4.46 0.53 10.77
N ASN A 191 -4.56 -0.74 10.39
CA ASN A 191 -5.29 -1.77 11.13
C ASN A 191 -4.68 -2.07 12.51
N VAL A 192 -3.38 -1.89 12.69
CA VAL A 192 -2.69 -2.19 13.96
C VAL A 192 -2.52 -0.99 14.88
N ILE A 193 -2.85 0.23 14.43
CA ILE A 193 -2.85 1.43 15.26
C ILE A 193 -3.82 1.27 16.42
N ARG A 194 -3.37 1.60 17.61
CA ARG A 194 -4.19 1.62 18.84
C ARG A 194 -3.99 2.97 19.52
N ASP A 195 -5.09 3.55 19.99
CA ASP A 195 -5.11 4.86 20.66
C ASP A 195 -4.39 5.96 19.86
N GLY A 196 -4.47 5.88 18.51
CA GLY A 196 -3.81 6.83 17.62
C GLY A 196 -2.29 6.71 17.54
N LEU A 197 -1.66 5.69 18.15
CA LEU A 197 -0.22 5.52 18.14
C LEU A 197 0.24 4.76 16.88
N LEU A 198 0.89 5.45 15.95
CA LEU A 198 1.59 4.86 14.80
C LEU A 198 2.96 4.34 15.22
N THR A 199 3.22 3.07 14.98
CA THR A 199 4.43 2.36 15.46
C THR A 199 5.40 1.96 14.35
N TYR A 200 5.07 2.21 13.09
CA TYR A 200 5.88 1.87 11.92
C TYR A 200 6.18 0.38 11.78
N ARG A 201 5.19 -0.44 12.12
CA ARG A 201 5.30 -1.89 12.07
C ARG A 201 5.49 -2.40 10.64
N TYR A 202 4.89 -1.72 9.65
CA TYR A 202 4.98 -2.10 8.24
C TYR A 202 5.65 -1.01 7.39
N PHE A 203 6.56 -0.25 7.95
CA PHE A 203 7.30 0.80 7.27
C PHE A 203 8.75 0.38 7.02
N LEU A 204 9.18 0.37 5.75
CA LEU A 204 10.52 0.02 5.27
C LEU A 204 11.03 -1.31 5.83
N LYS A 205 10.28 -2.39 5.64
CA LYS A 205 10.58 -3.74 6.12
C LYS A 205 11.22 -4.62 5.06
N ASP A 206 11.96 -5.62 5.54
CA ASP A 206 12.56 -6.67 4.72
C ASP A 206 11.61 -7.84 4.42
N ASP A 207 12.04 -8.70 3.48
CA ASP A 207 11.31 -9.90 3.09
C ASP A 207 11.06 -10.83 4.28
N SER A 208 12.04 -11.03 5.14
CA SER A 208 11.94 -12.00 6.25
C SER A 208 10.93 -11.56 7.29
N TYR A 209 10.82 -10.24 7.52
CA TYR A 209 9.82 -9.65 8.38
C TYR A 209 8.41 -9.83 7.80
N MET A 210 8.24 -9.48 6.52
CA MET A 210 6.93 -9.54 5.87
C MET A 210 6.42 -10.97 5.68
N LEU A 211 7.30 -11.96 5.52
CA LEU A 211 6.92 -13.38 5.39
C LEU A 211 6.23 -13.95 6.63
N ALA A 212 6.26 -13.26 7.77
CA ALA A 212 5.51 -13.67 8.96
C ALA A 212 3.99 -13.69 8.68
N ASP A 213 3.50 -12.72 7.90
CA ASP A 213 2.07 -12.54 7.65
C ASP A 213 1.71 -12.17 6.18
N HIS A 214 2.68 -12.17 5.25
CA HIS A 214 2.46 -11.90 3.83
C HIS A 214 2.97 -13.04 2.94
N ARG A 215 2.38 -13.17 1.73
CA ARG A 215 2.85 -14.07 0.67
C ARG A 215 2.79 -13.35 -0.67
N TRP A 216 3.87 -13.44 -1.46
CA TRP A 216 3.99 -12.84 -2.80
C TRP A 216 4.97 -13.63 -3.66
N GLY A 217 4.99 -13.39 -4.98
CA GLY A 217 5.94 -13.99 -5.89
C GLY A 217 6.05 -15.50 -5.73
N GLU A 218 7.28 -16.02 -5.63
CA GLU A 218 7.56 -17.44 -5.47
C GLU A 218 7.00 -18.01 -4.16
N ASN A 219 6.95 -17.22 -3.08
CA ASN A 219 6.38 -17.63 -1.79
C ASN A 219 4.87 -17.84 -1.89
N LEU A 220 4.18 -17.05 -2.70
CA LEU A 220 2.77 -17.22 -2.99
C LEU A 220 2.52 -18.48 -3.82
N ALA A 221 3.32 -18.70 -4.86
CA ALA A 221 3.27 -19.90 -5.68
C ALA A 221 3.57 -21.15 -4.86
N ALA A 222 4.55 -21.08 -3.94
CA ALA A 222 4.87 -22.16 -3.01
C ALA A 222 3.74 -22.43 -2.01
N TYR A 223 3.09 -21.42 -1.49
CA TYR A 223 1.93 -21.55 -0.61
C TYR A 223 0.79 -22.33 -1.28
N TRP A 224 0.60 -22.12 -2.59
CA TRP A 224 -0.42 -22.83 -3.36
C TRP A 224 0.09 -24.05 -4.14
N SER A 225 1.30 -24.51 -3.91
CA SER A 225 1.94 -25.58 -4.70
C SER A 225 1.13 -26.89 -4.78
N GLY A 226 0.24 -27.14 -3.81
CA GLY A 226 -0.69 -28.29 -3.84
C GLY A 226 -2.04 -28.01 -4.53
N ALA A 227 -2.37 -26.75 -4.84
CA ALA A 227 -3.64 -26.33 -5.39
C ALA A 227 -3.56 -25.87 -6.86
N LEU A 228 -2.36 -25.50 -7.33
CA LEU A 228 -2.12 -25.03 -8.70
C LEU A 228 -1.36 -26.05 -9.53
N THR A 229 -1.67 -26.12 -10.84
CA THR A 229 -0.83 -26.84 -11.79
C THR A 229 0.45 -26.06 -12.03
N PRO A 230 1.52 -26.69 -12.61
CA PRO A 230 2.75 -25.98 -12.97
C PRO A 230 2.50 -24.79 -13.91
N GLU A 231 1.61 -24.95 -14.90
CA GLU A 231 1.23 -23.89 -15.85
C GLU A 231 0.49 -22.74 -15.16
N GLN A 232 -0.40 -23.05 -14.19
CA GLN A 232 -1.09 -22.04 -13.40
C GLN A 232 -0.10 -21.27 -12.51
N SER A 233 0.87 -21.95 -11.91
CA SER A 233 1.92 -21.32 -11.08
C SER A 233 2.79 -20.39 -11.93
N GLU A 234 3.20 -20.81 -13.13
CA GLU A 234 3.96 -19.97 -14.04
C GLU A 234 3.15 -18.74 -14.49
N THR A 235 1.89 -18.93 -14.86
CA THR A 235 1.00 -17.83 -15.25
C THR A 235 0.77 -16.86 -14.09
N LEU A 236 0.59 -17.37 -12.85
CA LEU A 236 0.50 -16.55 -11.66
C LEU A 236 1.73 -15.66 -11.50
N LEU A 237 2.93 -16.24 -11.54
CA LEU A 237 4.18 -15.50 -11.40
C LEU A 237 4.37 -14.44 -12.49
N GLN A 238 3.97 -14.74 -13.72
CA GLN A 238 3.99 -13.76 -14.81
C GLN A 238 2.99 -12.63 -14.58
N THR A 239 1.84 -12.93 -13.98
CA THR A 239 0.75 -11.96 -13.76
C THR A 239 1.05 -11.00 -12.61
N ILE A 240 1.56 -11.51 -11.48
CA ILE A 240 1.86 -10.69 -10.30
C ILE A 240 3.22 -9.99 -10.37
N GLY A 241 4.01 -10.30 -11.38
CA GLY A 241 5.32 -9.71 -11.63
C GLY A 241 6.42 -10.16 -10.67
N ASN A 242 7.63 -9.71 -10.94
CA ASN A 242 8.77 -9.91 -10.06
C ASN A 242 8.82 -8.78 -9.04
N VAL A 243 8.60 -9.11 -7.78
CA VAL A 243 8.81 -8.17 -6.67
C VAL A 243 10.31 -8.11 -6.38
N PRO A 244 10.92 -6.92 -6.33
CA PRO A 244 12.32 -6.80 -5.96
C PRO A 244 12.59 -7.39 -4.57
N ALA A 245 13.73 -8.02 -4.38
CA ALA A 245 14.13 -8.50 -3.06
C ALA A 245 14.38 -7.35 -2.10
N CYS A 246 13.85 -7.45 -0.89
CA CYS A 246 14.03 -6.50 0.19
C CYS A 246 14.91 -7.15 1.28
N PRO A 247 16.25 -7.00 1.20
CA PRO A 247 17.17 -7.84 1.96
C PRO A 247 17.30 -7.47 3.42
N GLU A 248 16.97 -6.25 3.79
CA GLU A 248 17.09 -5.70 5.14
C GLU A 248 16.00 -4.69 5.47
N SER A 249 15.64 -4.60 6.74
CA SER A 249 14.76 -3.53 7.25
C SER A 249 15.56 -2.26 7.49
N TYR A 250 14.95 -1.11 7.23
CA TYR A 250 15.57 0.19 7.49
C TYR A 250 15.81 0.41 9.00
N ALA A 251 17.00 0.86 9.35
CA ALA A 251 17.39 1.13 10.73
C ALA A 251 18.14 2.47 10.87
N PRO A 252 17.84 3.26 11.92
CA PRO A 252 16.83 2.99 12.93
C PRO A 252 15.42 3.21 12.41
N ALA A 253 14.45 2.41 12.89
CA ALA A 253 13.05 2.66 12.61
C ALA A 253 12.62 4.05 13.15
N PRO A 254 11.70 4.76 12.49
CA PRO A 254 11.19 6.02 13.00
C PRO A 254 10.56 5.87 14.37
N ALA A 255 10.67 6.91 15.21
CA ALA A 255 10.05 6.91 16.53
C ALA A 255 8.52 6.89 16.40
N PRO A 256 7.81 6.09 17.22
CA PRO A 256 6.35 6.13 17.27
C PRO A 256 5.82 7.53 17.58
N HIS A 257 4.70 7.91 16.98
CA HIS A 257 4.05 9.19 17.26
C HIS A 257 2.53 9.09 17.13
N GLN A 258 1.83 10.08 17.68
CA GLN A 258 0.37 10.17 17.63
C GLN A 258 -0.07 10.69 16.24
N ILE A 259 -1.10 10.06 15.69
CA ILE A 259 -1.77 10.47 14.46
C ILE A 259 -3.28 10.46 14.65
N ASP A 260 -3.98 11.22 13.81
CA ASP A 260 -5.43 11.20 13.73
C ASP A 260 -5.85 10.30 12.56
N LEU A 261 -6.56 9.22 12.89
CA LEU A 261 -7.13 8.36 11.85
C LEU A 261 -8.37 9.00 11.23
N PRO A 262 -8.59 8.84 9.91
CA PRO A 262 -9.74 9.41 9.25
C PRO A 262 -11.03 8.80 9.80
N ALA A 263 -11.99 9.65 10.08
CA ALA A 263 -13.34 9.21 10.41
C ALA A 263 -14.06 8.68 9.16
N ARG A 264 -15.03 7.80 9.36
CA ARG A 264 -15.90 7.34 8.27
C ARG A 264 -16.56 8.56 7.59
N PRO A 265 -16.40 8.73 6.28
CA PRO A 265 -17.00 9.85 5.58
C PRO A 265 -18.52 9.79 5.66
N ASP A 266 -19.16 10.94 5.85
CA ASP A 266 -20.59 11.08 5.65
C ASP A 266 -20.93 10.91 4.17
N ALA A 267 -21.91 10.06 3.85
CA ALA A 267 -22.24 9.72 2.47
C ALA A 267 -22.64 10.95 1.62
N GLY A 268 -23.33 11.92 2.23
CA GLY A 268 -23.73 13.14 1.54
C GLY A 268 -22.55 14.09 1.30
N ALA A 269 -21.61 14.16 2.26
CA ALA A 269 -20.38 14.93 2.11
C ALA A 269 -19.47 14.31 1.06
N LEU A 270 -19.36 12.98 1.05
CA LEU A 270 -18.61 12.23 0.05
C LEU A 270 -19.17 12.46 -1.36
N GLN A 271 -20.50 12.35 -1.55
CA GLN A 271 -21.13 12.62 -2.83
C GLN A 271 -20.85 14.05 -3.33
N LYS A 272 -20.93 15.05 -2.44
CA LYS A 272 -20.57 16.43 -2.81
C LYS A 272 -19.11 16.57 -3.25
N THR A 273 -18.22 15.81 -2.62
CA THR A 273 -16.80 15.78 -3.01
C THR A 273 -16.62 15.16 -4.40
N ILE A 274 -17.30 14.04 -4.68
CA ILE A 274 -17.31 13.39 -6.00
C ILE A 274 -17.84 14.37 -7.06
N ASP A 275 -18.99 15.01 -6.82
CA ASP A 275 -19.59 15.93 -7.77
C ASP A 275 -18.67 17.13 -8.06
N ARG A 276 -18.02 17.67 -7.04
CA ARG A 276 -17.06 18.77 -7.19
C ARG A 276 -15.83 18.36 -7.99
N GLN A 277 -15.25 17.21 -7.69
CA GLN A 277 -14.08 16.69 -8.42
C GLN A 277 -14.42 16.38 -9.88
N ARG A 278 -15.59 15.79 -10.09
CA ARG A 278 -16.12 15.56 -11.44
C ARG A 278 -16.26 16.86 -12.23
N GLN A 279 -16.83 17.90 -11.63
CA GLN A 279 -17.00 19.19 -12.30
C GLN A 279 -15.62 19.81 -12.61
N ALA A 280 -14.70 19.79 -11.66
CA ALA A 280 -13.34 20.28 -11.87
C ALA A 280 -12.61 19.51 -13.00
N PHE A 281 -12.82 18.20 -13.11
CA PHE A 281 -12.31 17.41 -14.22
C PHE A 281 -12.90 17.85 -15.57
N ILE A 282 -14.23 18.01 -15.62
CA ILE A 282 -14.93 18.45 -16.84
C ILE A 282 -14.45 19.83 -17.28
N ASP A 283 -14.26 20.75 -16.34
CA ASP A 283 -13.80 22.11 -16.63
C ASP A 283 -12.35 22.12 -17.15
N ALA A 284 -11.50 21.24 -16.64
CA ALA A 284 -10.09 21.17 -17.05
C ALA A 284 -9.86 20.37 -18.35
N TYR A 285 -10.57 19.27 -18.55
CA TYR A 285 -10.28 18.28 -19.60
C TYR A 285 -11.46 18.03 -20.55
N GLY A 286 -12.62 18.59 -20.30
CA GLY A 286 -13.85 18.27 -21.01
C GLY A 286 -14.55 17.00 -20.48
N GLN A 287 -15.58 16.56 -21.18
CA GLN A 287 -16.30 15.34 -20.79
C GLN A 287 -15.36 14.13 -20.83
N PRO A 288 -15.36 13.28 -19.77
CA PRO A 288 -14.50 12.11 -19.77
C PRO A 288 -14.86 11.14 -20.90
N ALA A 289 -13.84 10.54 -21.49
CA ALA A 289 -14.05 9.47 -22.45
C ALA A 289 -14.52 8.20 -21.74
N PRO A 290 -15.46 7.44 -22.34
CA PRO A 290 -15.74 6.10 -21.87
C PRO A 290 -14.47 5.26 -21.93
N CYS A 291 -14.13 4.59 -20.84
CA CYS A 291 -13.07 3.59 -20.84
C CYS A 291 -13.55 2.34 -20.11
N GLU A 292 -13.13 1.19 -20.62
CA GLU A 292 -13.28 -0.07 -19.89
C GLU A 292 -12.08 -0.17 -18.95
N LEU A 293 -12.37 -0.35 -17.66
CA LEU A 293 -11.36 -0.54 -16.64
C LEU A 293 -11.24 -2.01 -16.32
N ASN A 294 -10.02 -2.48 -16.31
CA ASN A 294 -9.74 -3.75 -15.66
C ASN A 294 -9.72 -3.51 -14.14
N THR A 295 -10.84 -3.82 -13.49
CA THR A 295 -11.03 -3.64 -12.05
C THR A 295 -10.75 -4.91 -11.25
N THR A 296 -10.49 -6.01 -11.95
CA THR A 296 -10.19 -7.29 -11.32
C THR A 296 -8.73 -7.33 -10.90
N PRO A 297 -8.43 -7.55 -9.61
CA PRO A 297 -7.05 -7.73 -9.15
C PRO A 297 -6.32 -8.82 -9.95
N PRO A 298 -5.04 -8.64 -10.24
CA PRO A 298 -4.26 -9.58 -11.04
C PRO A 298 -4.31 -11.02 -10.54
N ILE A 299 -4.41 -11.22 -9.21
CA ILE A 299 -4.38 -12.55 -8.59
C ILE A 299 -5.77 -13.22 -8.50
N TYR A 300 -6.87 -12.51 -8.74
CA TYR A 300 -8.23 -13.05 -8.50
C TYR A 300 -8.57 -14.29 -9.34
N SER A 301 -8.00 -14.40 -10.55
CA SER A 301 -8.18 -15.59 -11.38
C SER A 301 -7.60 -16.87 -10.76
N PHE A 302 -6.71 -16.74 -9.80
CA PHE A 302 -6.00 -17.85 -9.14
C PHE A 302 -6.48 -18.06 -7.70
N LEU A 303 -7.13 -17.06 -7.09
CA LEU A 303 -7.60 -17.17 -5.71
C LEU A 303 -8.78 -18.13 -5.61
N PRO A 304 -8.70 -19.16 -4.73
CA PRO A 304 -9.89 -19.87 -4.25
C PRO A 304 -10.91 -18.85 -3.69
N GLU A 305 -12.19 -19.13 -3.87
CA GLU A 305 -13.25 -18.19 -3.49
C GLU A 305 -13.18 -17.79 -2.01
N GLU A 306 -12.80 -18.72 -1.13
CA GLU A 306 -12.63 -18.50 0.30
C GLU A 306 -11.45 -17.57 0.67
N ASN A 307 -10.54 -17.32 -0.27
CA ASN A 307 -9.39 -16.44 -0.06
C ASN A 307 -9.60 -15.02 -0.62
N ARG A 308 -10.74 -14.77 -1.28
CA ARG A 308 -11.06 -13.41 -1.77
C ARG A 308 -11.64 -12.59 -0.62
N SER A 309 -11.09 -11.39 -0.41
CA SER A 309 -11.70 -10.39 0.46
C SER A 309 -12.71 -9.57 -0.34
N TRP A 310 -13.85 -9.32 0.22
CA TRP A 310 -14.90 -8.47 -0.36
C TRP A 310 -15.29 -7.39 0.63
#